data_6b74c3316696b16324900a2730d4b2a6
#
_entry.id   6b74c3316696b16324900a2730d4b2a6
#
_cell.length_a   1.000
_cell.length_b   1.000
_cell.length_c   1.000
_cell.angle_alpha   90.00
_cell.angle_beta   90.00
_cell.angle_gamma   90.00
#
_symmetry.space_group_name_H-M   'P 1'
#
loop_
_entity.id
_entity.type
_entity.pdbx_description
1 polymer ?
#
loop_
_entity_poly.entity_id
_entity_poly.type
_entity_poly.pdbx_seq_one_letter_code
_entity_poly.pdbx_strand_id
1 'polypeptide(L)'
;MDIKKEDLMPDYAGLHKWEFYPVDAEIEYKQCLDEGLDVEPYKQLFLEVQKLPRGEAQKQFGDALFELVCSLKQREDYKYNEPSDLDGIKALRKAYKLNVKPLGNGDYDKVYGAWMGRICGCMHGKPVECVRTDVFVPFLKETDNYPLSRYIYRSDLTDEICEKYSAFPFKEKVYADEISAMPWDDDTNYVVLDQIIIEKYGKDFTAANVAEAWLEYQKKNAYCTAERVAFCNFVNGFKPPYSAMYKNPYREWIGAQIRGDYYGYIFPGDPEKAAEAAFRDASISHVKNGIYGEMFVAAALAIAACTDNMTDILRGAGLRSRNFAFLRRGFVGYRYV
;
A
#
# COMPACT_ATOMS: atom_id res chain seq x y z
N MET A 1 44.97 -5.62 14.52
CA MET A 1 44.10 -5.42 13.35
C MET A 1 43.91 -3.91 13.22
N ASP A 2 44.51 -3.29 12.18
CA ASP A 2 44.34 -1.83 11.98
C ASP A 2 43.00 -1.59 11.29
N ILE A 3 41.97 -1.34 12.07
CA ILE A 3 40.61 -1.04 11.59
C ILE A 3 40.60 0.43 11.14
N LYS A 4 40.33 0.67 9.87
CA LYS A 4 40.12 2.01 9.33
C LYS A 4 38.64 2.43 9.45
N LYS A 5 38.37 3.74 9.42
CA LYS A 5 37.03 4.27 9.50
C LYS A 5 36.15 3.74 8.35
N GLU A 6 36.72 3.57 7.17
CA GLU A 6 36.05 3.03 5.98
C GLU A 6 35.55 1.58 6.19
N ASP A 7 36.30 0.79 6.99
CA ASP A 7 35.93 -0.60 7.30
C ASP A 7 34.69 -0.72 8.22
N LEU A 8 34.33 0.39 8.88
CA LEU A 8 33.19 0.47 9.78
C LEU A 8 31.96 1.14 9.13
N MET A 9 32.04 1.46 7.85
CA MET A 9 30.91 2.07 7.14
C MET A 9 30.01 0.99 6.53
N PRO A 10 28.67 1.21 6.52
CA PRO A 10 27.76 0.32 5.83
C PRO A 10 28.04 0.30 4.32
N ASP A 11 27.79 -0.85 3.69
CA ASP A 11 27.75 -0.95 2.23
C ASP A 11 26.46 -0.33 1.69
N TYR A 12 26.49 0.99 1.45
CA TYR A 12 25.35 1.71 0.90
C TYR A 12 24.99 1.29 -0.53
N ALA A 13 25.94 0.77 -1.30
CA ALA A 13 25.70 0.32 -2.67
C ALA A 13 24.86 -0.97 -2.71
N GLY A 14 25.06 -1.85 -1.72
CA GLY A 14 24.31 -3.10 -1.55
C GLY A 14 22.91 -2.95 -0.97
N LEU A 15 22.55 -1.77 -0.43
CA LEU A 15 21.21 -1.54 0.09
C LEU A 15 20.15 -1.54 -1.03
N HIS A 16 18.98 -2.09 -0.76
CA HIS A 16 17.84 -1.92 -1.66
C HIS A 16 17.42 -0.44 -1.73
N LYS A 17 16.85 0.03 -2.84
CA LYS A 17 16.44 1.43 -2.99
C LYS A 17 15.51 1.90 -1.87
N TRP A 18 14.56 1.10 -1.44
CA TRP A 18 13.61 1.42 -0.35
C TRP A 18 14.24 1.44 1.05
N GLU A 19 15.49 1.06 1.18
CA GLU A 19 16.23 1.07 2.45
C GLU A 19 17.21 2.25 2.53
N PHE A 20 17.30 3.05 1.47
CA PHE A 20 18.24 4.15 1.39
C PHE A 20 17.55 5.43 0.88
N TYR A 21 16.97 6.17 1.79
CA TYR A 21 16.11 7.33 1.57
C TYR A 21 16.56 8.32 0.48
N PRO A 22 17.86 8.72 0.38
CA PRO A 22 18.27 9.74 -0.58
C PRO A 22 18.05 9.37 -2.06
N VAL A 23 17.98 8.08 -2.39
CA VAL A 23 17.79 7.65 -3.80
C VAL A 23 16.38 7.89 -4.30
N ASP A 24 15.43 8.10 -3.38
CA ASP A 24 14.02 8.38 -3.67
C ASP A 24 13.64 9.82 -3.30
N ALA A 25 14.62 10.73 -3.27
CA ALA A 25 14.41 12.14 -2.91
C ALA A 25 13.39 12.83 -3.84
N GLU A 26 13.33 12.48 -5.13
CA GLU A 26 12.30 13.02 -6.04
C GLU A 26 10.89 12.52 -5.66
N ILE A 27 10.77 11.29 -5.15
CA ILE A 27 9.48 10.76 -4.66
C ILE A 27 9.07 11.54 -3.41
N GLU A 28 9.99 11.79 -2.48
CA GLU A 28 9.73 12.62 -1.29
C GLU A 28 9.30 14.04 -1.68
N TYR A 29 9.95 14.65 -2.68
CA TYR A 29 9.53 15.96 -3.18
C TYR A 29 8.07 15.95 -3.65
N LYS A 30 7.69 14.92 -4.43
CA LYS A 30 6.31 14.77 -4.93
C LYS A 30 5.33 14.51 -3.79
N GLN A 31 5.72 13.68 -2.82
CA GLN A 31 4.92 13.43 -1.63
C GLN A 31 4.68 14.71 -0.82
N CYS A 32 5.70 15.54 -0.64
CA CYS A 32 5.56 16.84 0.02
C CYS A 32 4.60 17.78 -0.73
N LEU A 33 4.64 17.81 -2.06
CA LEU A 33 3.68 18.57 -2.88
C LEU A 33 2.24 18.08 -2.67
N ASP A 34 2.05 16.77 -2.66
CA ASP A 34 0.74 16.15 -2.47
C ASP A 34 0.18 16.41 -1.08
N GLU A 35 1.02 16.51 -0.06
CA GLU A 35 0.65 16.93 1.30
C GLU A 35 0.44 18.45 1.44
N GLY A 36 0.68 19.20 0.38
CA GLY A 36 0.53 20.65 0.36
C GLY A 36 1.63 21.39 1.13
N LEU A 37 2.79 20.77 1.33
CA LEU A 37 3.92 21.44 1.97
C LEU A 37 4.55 22.48 1.03
N ASP A 38 5.11 23.54 1.59
CA ASP A 38 5.80 24.60 0.84
C ASP A 38 7.21 24.13 0.44
N VAL A 39 7.25 23.15 -0.44
CA VAL A 39 8.48 22.44 -0.87
C VAL A 39 9.01 22.95 -2.21
N GLU A 40 8.20 23.65 -3.01
CA GLU A 40 8.58 24.07 -4.37
C GLU A 40 9.92 24.81 -4.46
N PRO A 41 10.26 25.73 -3.53
CA PRO A 41 11.54 26.45 -3.58
C PRO A 41 12.76 25.53 -3.49
N TYR A 42 12.59 24.34 -2.93
CA TYR A 42 13.68 23.39 -2.64
C TYR A 42 13.82 22.27 -3.68
N LYS A 43 13.00 22.25 -4.74
CA LYS A 43 12.99 21.20 -5.76
C LYS A 43 14.37 20.76 -6.21
N GLN A 44 15.25 21.74 -6.49
CA GLN A 44 16.58 21.43 -7.00
C GLN A 44 17.44 20.65 -6.00
N LEU A 45 17.26 20.87 -4.69
CA LEU A 45 17.99 20.11 -3.66
C LEU A 45 17.63 18.62 -3.70
N PHE A 46 16.35 18.29 -3.84
CA PHE A 46 15.89 16.90 -3.95
C PHE A 46 16.50 16.21 -5.17
N LEU A 47 16.47 16.89 -6.33
CA LEU A 47 17.01 16.34 -7.58
C LEU A 47 18.54 16.13 -7.52
N GLU A 48 19.27 17.05 -6.89
CA GLU A 48 20.74 16.92 -6.78
C GLU A 48 21.16 15.86 -5.76
N VAL A 49 20.46 15.77 -4.61
CA VAL A 49 20.72 14.71 -3.62
C VAL A 49 20.53 13.33 -4.21
N GLN A 50 19.48 13.14 -5.02
CA GLN A 50 19.21 11.85 -5.68
C GLN A 50 20.32 11.42 -6.65
N LYS A 51 20.97 12.37 -7.33
CA LYS A 51 22.04 12.11 -8.32
C LYS A 51 23.40 11.80 -7.70
N LEU A 52 23.61 12.09 -6.43
CA LEU A 52 24.88 11.81 -5.77
C LEU A 52 25.19 10.31 -5.80
N PRO A 53 26.45 9.91 -5.91
CA PRO A 53 26.86 8.52 -5.75
C PRO A 53 26.42 7.98 -4.38
N ARG A 54 25.95 6.73 -4.35
CA ARG A 54 25.58 6.06 -3.09
C ARG A 54 26.78 6.01 -2.15
N GLY A 55 26.61 6.49 -0.94
CA GLY A 55 27.64 6.56 0.06
C GLY A 55 27.28 7.49 1.23
N GLU A 56 28.23 7.69 2.12
CA GLU A 56 28.05 8.48 3.34
C GLU A 56 27.66 9.93 3.04
N ALA A 57 28.25 10.55 2.01
CA ALA A 57 27.91 11.92 1.62
C ALA A 57 26.45 12.02 1.19
N GLN A 58 25.95 11.11 0.33
CA GLN A 58 24.55 11.10 -0.08
C GLN A 58 23.63 10.87 1.11
N LYS A 59 24.02 9.99 2.06
CA LYS A 59 23.25 9.76 3.28
C LYS A 59 23.14 11.04 4.11
N GLN A 60 24.23 11.76 4.34
CA GLN A 60 24.25 12.99 5.13
C GLN A 60 23.36 14.10 4.50
N PHE A 61 23.43 14.25 3.18
CA PHE A 61 22.54 15.17 2.46
C PHE A 61 21.08 14.71 2.53
N GLY A 62 20.81 13.41 2.47
CA GLY A 62 19.47 12.87 2.67
C GLY A 62 18.94 13.11 4.09
N ASP A 63 19.80 13.01 5.11
CA ASP A 63 19.43 13.33 6.49
C ASP A 63 19.04 14.79 6.62
N ALA A 64 19.85 15.71 6.08
CA ALA A 64 19.56 17.14 6.09
C ALA A 64 18.28 17.47 5.29
N LEU A 65 18.05 16.77 4.17
CA LEU A 65 16.84 16.91 3.38
C LEU A 65 15.59 16.49 4.17
N PHE A 66 15.69 15.40 4.93
CA PHE A 66 14.59 14.95 5.79
C PHE A 66 14.30 15.95 6.92
N GLU A 67 15.34 16.54 7.54
CA GLU A 67 15.18 17.62 8.54
C GLU A 67 14.50 18.84 7.92
N LEU A 68 14.85 19.20 6.68
CA LEU A 68 14.15 20.25 5.95
C LEU A 68 12.66 19.90 5.79
N VAL A 69 12.34 18.69 5.30
CA VAL A 69 10.94 18.24 5.14
C VAL A 69 10.16 18.37 6.45
N CYS A 70 10.75 17.94 7.57
CA CYS A 70 10.12 18.04 8.89
C CYS A 70 9.86 19.49 9.33
N SER A 71 10.61 20.47 8.79
CA SER A 71 10.46 21.90 9.11
C SER A 71 9.46 22.64 8.22
N LEU A 72 9.06 22.03 7.07
CA LEU A 72 8.16 22.66 6.12
C LEU A 72 6.77 22.85 6.70
N LYS A 73 6.15 23.96 6.33
CA LYS A 73 4.76 24.26 6.68
C LYS A 73 3.84 23.94 5.53
N GLN A 74 2.60 23.61 5.86
CA GLN A 74 1.56 23.48 4.87
C GLN A 74 1.23 24.85 4.27
N ARG A 75 1.05 24.92 2.96
CA ARG A 75 0.68 26.13 2.24
C ARG A 75 -0.71 26.61 2.65
N GLU A 76 -0.92 27.91 2.71
CA GLU A 76 -2.21 28.53 3.09
C GLU A 76 -3.34 28.20 2.09
N ASP A 77 -3.02 27.95 0.82
CA ASP A 77 -3.97 27.61 -0.23
C ASP A 77 -4.35 26.12 -0.26
N TYR A 78 -3.75 25.30 0.62
CA TYR A 78 -4.04 23.88 0.67
C TYR A 78 -5.45 23.59 1.23
N LYS A 79 -6.29 22.99 0.39
CA LYS A 79 -7.74 22.90 0.63
C LYS A 79 -8.17 21.66 1.44
N TYR A 80 -7.26 20.75 1.73
CA TYR A 80 -7.60 19.48 2.35
C TYR A 80 -7.21 19.47 3.83
N ASN A 81 -8.12 18.95 4.64
CA ASN A 81 -7.84 18.63 6.05
C ASN A 81 -7.71 17.10 6.16
N GLU A 82 -6.53 16.56 6.39
CA GLU A 82 -6.20 15.15 6.28
C GLU A 82 -5.48 14.62 7.53
N PRO A 83 -6.23 14.40 8.62
CA PRO A 83 -5.67 13.84 9.84
C PRO A 83 -5.18 12.41 9.65
N SER A 84 -4.11 12.03 10.33
CA SER A 84 -3.60 10.67 10.38
C SER A 84 -3.96 9.94 11.69
N ASP A 85 -4.68 10.58 12.58
CA ASP A 85 -5.18 10.00 13.82
C ASP A 85 -6.66 9.62 13.70
N LEU A 86 -7.07 8.59 14.46
CA LEU A 86 -8.42 8.04 14.35
C LEU A 86 -9.50 9.04 14.77
N ASP A 87 -9.26 9.83 15.81
CA ASP A 87 -10.25 10.78 16.31
C ASP A 87 -10.46 11.92 15.32
N GLY A 88 -9.38 12.44 14.73
CA GLY A 88 -9.44 13.42 13.65
C GLY A 88 -10.18 12.90 12.42
N ILE A 89 -9.93 11.63 12.02
CA ILE A 89 -10.65 10.97 10.93
C ILE A 89 -12.14 10.87 11.27
N LYS A 90 -12.48 10.41 12.46
CA LYS A 90 -13.88 10.29 12.92
C LYS A 90 -14.61 11.64 12.97
N ALA A 91 -13.94 12.69 13.44
CA ALA A 91 -14.52 14.03 13.51
C ALA A 91 -14.91 14.62 12.15
N LEU A 92 -14.27 14.17 11.06
CA LEU A 92 -14.56 14.63 9.70
C LEU A 92 -15.64 13.80 8.98
N ARG A 93 -16.13 12.73 9.60
CA ARG A 93 -17.17 11.86 9.02
C ARG A 93 -18.52 12.55 9.02
N LYS A 94 -19.33 12.28 7.98
CA LYS A 94 -20.72 12.70 7.92
C LYS A 94 -21.62 11.55 8.40
N ALA A 95 -22.70 11.90 9.09
CA ALA A 95 -23.69 10.90 9.48
C ALA A 95 -24.32 10.23 8.25
N TYR A 96 -24.35 8.92 8.26
CA TYR A 96 -25.03 8.10 7.25
C TYR A 96 -25.67 6.91 7.93
N LYS A 97 -26.98 6.74 7.71
CA LYS A 97 -27.69 5.59 8.23
C LYS A 97 -27.55 4.43 7.26
N LEU A 98 -26.72 3.48 7.63
CA LEU A 98 -26.58 2.23 6.89
C LEU A 98 -27.66 1.24 7.36
N ASN A 99 -28.46 0.70 6.44
CA ASN A 99 -29.51 -0.29 6.75
C ASN A 99 -28.98 -1.72 6.53
N VAL A 100 -27.82 -2.05 7.09
CA VAL A 100 -27.31 -3.42 7.13
C VAL A 100 -27.37 -3.93 8.56
N LYS A 101 -27.68 -5.21 8.71
CA LYS A 101 -27.64 -5.89 10.01
C LYS A 101 -26.34 -6.67 10.08
N PRO A 102 -25.63 -6.59 11.21
CA PRO A 102 -24.49 -7.49 11.43
C PRO A 102 -24.93 -8.94 11.21
N LEU A 103 -24.17 -9.69 10.41
CA LEU A 103 -24.32 -11.12 10.35
C LEU A 103 -23.86 -11.69 11.67
N GLY A 104 -24.54 -12.70 12.18
CA GLY A 104 -24.11 -13.45 13.35
C GLY A 104 -22.77 -14.18 13.10
N ASN A 105 -22.68 -15.42 13.48
CA ASN A 105 -21.52 -16.26 13.18
C ASN A 105 -21.44 -16.54 11.66
N GLY A 106 -20.92 -15.60 10.94
CA GLY A 106 -20.66 -15.47 9.51
C GLY A 106 -21.17 -16.55 8.56
N ASP A 107 -21.85 -16.16 7.52
CA ASP A 107 -22.12 -17.02 6.39
C ASP A 107 -20.77 -17.50 5.80
N TYR A 108 -20.40 -18.75 6.08
CA TYR A 108 -19.16 -19.36 5.63
C TYR A 108 -18.94 -19.20 4.13
N ASP A 109 -19.99 -19.38 3.34
CA ASP A 109 -19.90 -19.30 1.88
C ASP A 109 -19.54 -17.89 1.40
N LYS A 110 -20.02 -16.85 2.07
CA LYS A 110 -19.67 -15.46 1.75
C LYS A 110 -18.21 -15.13 2.07
N VAL A 111 -17.74 -15.54 3.25
CA VAL A 111 -16.34 -15.33 3.64
C VAL A 111 -15.42 -16.15 2.74
N TYR A 112 -15.75 -17.41 2.48
CA TYR A 112 -15.02 -18.27 1.57
C TYR A 112 -14.98 -17.68 0.15
N GLY A 113 -16.13 -17.24 -0.37
CA GLY A 113 -16.23 -16.57 -1.66
C GLY A 113 -15.43 -15.29 -1.75
N ALA A 114 -15.42 -14.48 -0.69
CA ALA A 114 -14.61 -13.25 -0.61
C ALA A 114 -13.11 -13.55 -0.65
N TRP A 115 -12.67 -14.55 0.12
CA TRP A 115 -11.27 -14.99 0.11
C TRP A 115 -10.85 -15.56 -1.25
N MET A 116 -11.69 -16.41 -1.86
CA MET A 116 -11.45 -16.92 -3.20
C MET A 116 -11.44 -15.81 -4.24
N GLY A 117 -12.33 -14.82 -4.12
CA GLY A 117 -12.37 -13.63 -4.97
C GLY A 117 -11.05 -12.84 -4.90
N ARG A 118 -10.48 -12.70 -3.70
CA ARG A 118 -9.17 -12.08 -3.49
C ARG A 118 -8.06 -12.81 -4.24
N ILE A 119 -7.99 -14.14 -4.06
CA ILE A 119 -6.98 -14.99 -4.73
C ILE A 119 -7.14 -14.93 -6.25
N CYS A 120 -8.37 -15.05 -6.75
CA CYS A 120 -8.65 -14.99 -8.19
C CYS A 120 -8.32 -13.61 -8.77
N GLY A 121 -8.65 -12.52 -8.05
CA GLY A 121 -8.33 -11.16 -8.46
C GLY A 121 -6.82 -10.90 -8.54
N CYS A 122 -6.08 -11.33 -7.53
CA CYS A 122 -4.62 -11.25 -7.52
C CYS A 122 -4.01 -12.00 -8.71
N MET A 123 -4.44 -13.24 -8.95
CA MET A 123 -3.95 -14.02 -10.08
C MET A 123 -4.31 -13.39 -11.43
N HIS A 124 -5.46 -12.72 -11.52
CA HIS A 124 -5.91 -12.03 -12.73
C HIS A 124 -5.02 -10.82 -13.07
N GLY A 125 -4.60 -10.06 -12.04
CA GLY A 125 -3.72 -8.90 -12.17
C GLY A 125 -2.23 -9.22 -12.33
N LYS A 126 -1.78 -10.35 -11.79
CA LYS A 126 -0.36 -10.70 -11.67
C LYS A 126 0.44 -10.63 -12.99
N PRO A 127 -0.04 -11.13 -14.13
CA PRO A 127 0.69 -11.06 -15.40
C PRO A 127 0.88 -9.63 -15.93
N VAL A 128 0.02 -8.70 -15.53
CA VAL A 128 -0.04 -7.34 -16.08
C VAL A 128 0.27 -6.26 -15.06
N GLU A 129 0.72 -6.66 -13.89
CA GLU A 129 1.19 -5.73 -12.87
C GLU A 129 2.27 -4.79 -13.46
N CYS A 130 2.16 -3.48 -13.15
CA CYS A 130 3.00 -2.42 -13.68
C CYS A 130 2.88 -2.17 -15.20
N VAL A 131 1.94 -2.81 -15.90
CA VAL A 131 1.69 -2.56 -17.32
C VAL A 131 0.66 -1.44 -17.50
N ARG A 132 1.05 -0.37 -18.18
CA ARG A 132 0.18 0.80 -18.40
C ARG A 132 -0.95 0.48 -19.39
N THR A 133 -2.06 1.19 -19.28
CA THR A 133 -3.25 1.00 -20.12
C THR A 133 -2.97 1.17 -21.60
N ASP A 134 -2.08 2.09 -21.97
CA ASP A 134 -1.65 2.35 -23.36
C ASP A 134 -0.89 1.18 -23.99
N VAL A 135 -0.35 0.28 -23.19
CA VAL A 135 0.29 -0.99 -23.59
C VAL A 135 -0.65 -2.17 -23.37
N PHE A 136 -1.32 -2.20 -22.22
CA PHE A 136 -2.17 -3.31 -21.80
C PHE A 136 -3.36 -3.54 -22.76
N VAL A 137 -4.09 -2.49 -23.13
CA VAL A 137 -5.25 -2.62 -23.99
C VAL A 137 -4.88 -3.09 -25.43
N PRO A 138 -3.85 -2.52 -26.10
CA PRO A 138 -3.37 -3.10 -27.35
C PRO A 138 -2.91 -4.56 -27.23
N PHE A 139 -2.16 -4.91 -26.18
CA PHE A 139 -1.74 -6.27 -25.91
C PHE A 139 -2.94 -7.22 -25.83
N LEU A 140 -3.98 -6.90 -25.05
CA LEU A 140 -5.19 -7.73 -24.94
C LEU A 140 -5.90 -7.90 -26.29
N LYS A 141 -5.93 -6.87 -27.14
CA LYS A 141 -6.55 -6.96 -28.47
C LYS A 141 -5.78 -7.87 -29.41
N GLU A 142 -4.46 -7.83 -29.34
CA GLU A 142 -3.59 -8.61 -30.22
C GLU A 142 -3.48 -10.07 -29.78
N THR A 143 -3.77 -10.37 -28.52
CA THR A 143 -3.84 -11.73 -28.00
C THR A 143 -5.27 -12.30 -27.95
N ASP A 144 -6.24 -11.61 -28.56
CA ASP A 144 -7.67 -11.97 -28.55
C ASP A 144 -8.28 -12.14 -27.14
N ASN A 145 -7.80 -11.30 -26.20
CA ASN A 145 -8.25 -11.29 -24.81
C ASN A 145 -9.08 -10.02 -24.46
N TYR A 146 -9.44 -9.18 -25.43
CA TYR A 146 -10.18 -7.95 -25.18
C TYR A 146 -11.67 -8.07 -25.58
N PRO A 147 -12.65 -7.71 -24.71
CA PRO A 147 -12.46 -7.35 -23.30
C PRO A 147 -12.03 -8.55 -22.47
N LEU A 148 -11.22 -8.30 -21.42
CA LEU A 148 -10.69 -9.37 -20.58
C LEU A 148 -11.81 -10.12 -19.86
N SER A 149 -12.00 -11.40 -20.18
CA SER A 149 -13.07 -12.27 -19.65
C SER A 149 -12.56 -13.61 -19.11
N ARG A 150 -11.25 -13.85 -19.19
CA ARG A 150 -10.57 -15.03 -18.67
C ARG A 150 -9.17 -14.65 -18.18
N TYR A 151 -8.49 -15.57 -17.53
CA TYR A 151 -7.08 -15.42 -17.25
C TYR A 151 -6.26 -15.32 -18.54
N ILE A 152 -5.17 -14.56 -18.49
CA ILE A 152 -4.14 -14.55 -19.52
C ILE A 152 -3.30 -15.81 -19.34
N TYR A 153 -3.02 -16.53 -20.44
CA TYR A 153 -2.25 -17.74 -20.45
C TYR A 153 -0.87 -17.53 -21.08
N ARG A 154 0.10 -18.33 -20.70
CA ARG A 154 1.40 -18.36 -21.36
C ARG A 154 1.24 -18.63 -22.86
N SER A 155 0.30 -19.46 -23.24
CA SER A 155 0.00 -19.79 -24.64
C SER A 155 -0.51 -18.61 -25.48
N ASP A 156 -0.95 -17.51 -24.84
CA ASP A 156 -1.32 -16.28 -25.54
C ASP A 156 -0.10 -15.45 -26.01
N LEU A 157 1.11 -15.80 -25.53
CA LEU A 157 2.34 -15.07 -25.79
C LEU A 157 3.15 -15.74 -26.90
N THR A 158 3.04 -15.21 -28.12
CA THR A 158 3.97 -15.56 -29.18
C THR A 158 5.29 -14.81 -29.05
N ASP A 159 6.33 -15.27 -29.75
CA ASP A 159 7.62 -14.56 -29.74
C ASP A 159 7.49 -13.14 -30.30
N GLU A 160 6.63 -12.95 -31.34
CA GLU A 160 6.34 -11.63 -31.92
C GLU A 160 5.70 -10.68 -30.90
N ILE A 161 4.73 -11.18 -30.11
CA ILE A 161 4.08 -10.42 -29.05
C ILE A 161 5.11 -10.02 -27.99
N CYS A 162 5.93 -10.96 -27.55
CA CYS A 162 6.97 -10.70 -26.55
C CYS A 162 8.03 -9.70 -27.03
N GLU A 163 8.40 -9.74 -28.31
CA GLU A 163 9.35 -8.80 -28.90
C GLU A 163 8.73 -7.40 -29.03
N LYS A 164 7.50 -7.31 -29.53
CA LYS A 164 6.76 -6.05 -29.69
C LYS A 164 6.60 -5.31 -28.36
N TYR A 165 6.29 -6.03 -27.29
CA TYR A 165 6.08 -5.49 -25.96
C TYR A 165 7.29 -5.70 -25.03
N SER A 166 8.51 -5.75 -25.58
CA SER A 166 9.77 -6.04 -24.86
C SER A 166 10.11 -5.06 -23.72
N ALA A 167 9.49 -3.88 -23.68
CA ALA A 167 9.60 -2.95 -22.56
C ALA A 167 8.98 -3.52 -21.25
N PHE A 168 8.17 -4.57 -21.34
CA PHE A 168 7.55 -5.25 -20.21
C PHE A 168 8.01 -6.70 -20.14
N PRO A 169 8.37 -7.19 -18.96
CA PRO A 169 8.93 -8.54 -18.81
C PRO A 169 7.85 -9.62 -18.81
N PHE A 170 6.99 -9.68 -19.82
CA PHE A 170 5.93 -10.67 -19.91
C PHE A 170 6.44 -12.12 -19.80
N LYS A 171 7.63 -12.42 -20.34
CA LYS A 171 8.23 -13.77 -20.25
C LYS A 171 8.58 -14.18 -18.82
N GLU A 172 8.76 -13.22 -17.92
CA GLU A 172 9.13 -13.45 -16.51
C GLU A 172 7.92 -13.49 -15.57
N LYS A 173 6.72 -13.21 -16.08
CA LYS A 173 5.48 -13.24 -15.30
C LYS A 173 4.95 -14.65 -15.16
N VAL A 174 4.04 -14.83 -14.21
CA VAL A 174 3.37 -16.11 -13.91
C VAL A 174 1.99 -16.12 -14.54
N TYR A 175 1.65 -17.21 -15.22
CA TYR A 175 0.39 -17.37 -15.95
C TYR A 175 -0.45 -18.54 -15.41
N ALA A 176 -1.77 -18.45 -15.61
CA ALA A 176 -2.71 -19.39 -15.01
C ALA A 176 -2.57 -20.83 -15.53
N ASP A 177 -2.08 -21.03 -16.76
CA ASP A 177 -1.82 -22.34 -17.35
C ASP A 177 -0.48 -22.99 -16.93
N GLU A 178 0.35 -22.26 -16.15
CA GLU A 178 1.64 -22.74 -15.67
C GLU A 178 1.65 -23.14 -14.19
N ILE A 179 0.56 -22.88 -13.47
CA ILE A 179 0.51 -23.06 -12.01
C ILE A 179 -0.46 -24.18 -11.60
N SER A 180 -0.15 -24.86 -10.51
CA SER A 180 -1.03 -25.81 -9.84
C SER A 180 -1.64 -25.27 -8.54
N ALA A 181 -1.13 -24.13 -8.04
CA ALA A 181 -1.61 -23.42 -6.85
C ALA A 181 -1.26 -21.94 -6.97
N MET A 182 -1.90 -21.10 -6.17
CA MET A 182 -1.59 -19.66 -6.12
C MET A 182 -0.10 -19.46 -5.79
N PRO A 183 0.67 -18.79 -6.66
CA PRO A 183 2.05 -18.45 -6.37
C PRO A 183 2.13 -17.39 -5.24
N TRP A 184 3.32 -17.25 -4.66
CA TRP A 184 3.57 -16.22 -3.67
C TRP A 184 3.24 -14.82 -4.22
N ASP A 185 2.56 -14.03 -3.39
CA ASP A 185 2.21 -12.65 -3.69
C ASP A 185 1.95 -11.89 -2.39
N ASP A 186 2.35 -10.61 -2.30
CA ASP A 186 2.08 -9.79 -1.12
C ASP A 186 0.58 -9.54 -0.93
N ASP A 187 -0.19 -9.39 -1.99
CA ASP A 187 -1.64 -9.31 -1.97
C ASP A 187 -2.31 -10.42 -1.15
N THR A 188 -1.82 -11.65 -1.23
CA THR A 188 -2.37 -12.79 -0.51
C THR A 188 -1.69 -13.03 0.83
N ASN A 189 -0.41 -12.74 0.94
CA ASN A 189 0.37 -12.99 2.16
C ASN A 189 -0.06 -12.09 3.31
N TYR A 190 -0.41 -10.83 3.05
CA TYR A 190 -0.89 -9.94 4.11
C TYR A 190 -2.18 -10.44 4.73
N VAL A 191 -3.11 -10.98 3.95
CA VAL A 191 -4.38 -11.52 4.46
C VAL A 191 -4.12 -12.71 5.41
N VAL A 192 -3.12 -13.55 5.09
CA VAL A 192 -2.68 -14.66 5.98
C VAL A 192 -2.00 -14.11 7.23
N LEU A 193 -1.18 -13.06 7.10
CA LEU A 193 -0.52 -12.42 8.24
C LEU A 193 -1.53 -11.77 9.19
N ASP A 194 -2.57 -11.14 8.64
CA ASP A 194 -3.66 -10.56 9.43
C ASP A 194 -4.46 -11.62 10.19
N GLN A 195 -4.66 -12.80 9.58
CA GLN A 195 -5.22 -13.95 10.30
C GLN A 195 -4.36 -14.32 11.50
N ILE A 196 -3.05 -14.43 11.33
CA ILE A 196 -2.11 -14.73 12.44
C ILE A 196 -2.19 -13.67 13.53
N ILE A 197 -2.28 -12.38 13.15
CA ILE A 197 -2.41 -11.28 14.12
C ILE A 197 -3.69 -11.45 14.95
N ILE A 198 -4.80 -11.74 14.31
CA ILE A 198 -6.09 -11.93 15.01
C ILE A 198 -6.08 -13.20 15.88
N GLU A 199 -5.49 -14.30 15.41
CA GLU A 199 -5.35 -15.53 16.19
C GLU A 199 -4.48 -15.32 17.43
N LYS A 200 -3.40 -14.54 17.32
CA LYS A 200 -2.45 -14.32 18.42
C LYS A 200 -2.92 -13.25 19.41
N TYR A 201 -3.47 -12.14 18.92
CA TYR A 201 -3.75 -10.96 19.75
C TYR A 201 -5.25 -10.65 19.90
N GLY A 202 -6.13 -11.37 19.20
CA GLY A 202 -7.57 -11.12 19.20
C GLY A 202 -7.95 -9.89 18.38
N LYS A 203 -9.26 -9.58 18.37
CA LYS A 203 -9.83 -8.47 17.59
C LYS A 203 -9.47 -7.08 18.12
N ASP A 204 -8.99 -6.99 19.35
CA ASP A 204 -8.58 -5.74 20.01
C ASP A 204 -7.06 -5.49 19.90
N PHE A 205 -6.39 -6.11 18.92
CA PHE A 205 -4.97 -5.92 18.65
C PHE A 205 -4.62 -4.43 18.47
N THR A 206 -3.37 -4.10 18.72
CA THR A 206 -2.84 -2.73 18.59
C THR A 206 -1.90 -2.62 17.39
N ALA A 207 -1.61 -1.40 16.93
CA ALA A 207 -0.57 -1.16 15.91
C ALA A 207 0.80 -1.73 16.33
N ALA A 208 1.11 -1.76 17.61
CA ALA A 208 2.34 -2.38 18.10
C ALA A 208 2.34 -3.92 17.92
N ASN A 209 1.19 -4.57 18.07
CA ASN A 209 1.05 -6.00 17.82
C ASN A 209 1.25 -6.35 16.34
N VAL A 210 0.76 -5.49 15.43
CA VAL A 210 1.01 -5.64 13.99
C VAL A 210 2.49 -5.55 13.68
N ALA A 211 3.18 -4.53 14.20
CA ALA A 211 4.62 -4.36 14.01
C ALA A 211 5.43 -5.55 14.55
N GLU A 212 5.04 -6.09 15.72
CA GLU A 212 5.65 -7.28 16.31
C GLU A 212 5.45 -8.52 15.43
N ALA A 213 4.23 -8.74 14.93
CA ALA A 213 3.93 -9.86 14.03
C ALA A 213 4.72 -9.77 12.71
N TRP A 214 4.85 -8.57 12.16
CA TRP A 214 5.66 -8.37 10.95
C TRP A 214 7.11 -8.78 11.14
N LEU A 215 7.71 -8.40 12.27
CA LEU A 215 9.10 -8.77 12.60
C LEU A 215 9.27 -10.28 12.84
N GLU A 216 8.23 -10.95 13.35
CA GLU A 216 8.29 -12.37 13.72
C GLU A 216 8.00 -13.30 12.54
N TYR A 217 6.99 -12.99 11.72
CA TYR A 217 6.43 -13.96 10.76
C TYR A 217 6.85 -13.72 9.32
N GLN A 218 7.32 -12.53 8.95
CA GLN A 218 7.66 -12.24 7.56
C GLN A 218 9.03 -11.59 7.42
N LYS A 219 9.79 -12.03 6.41
CA LYS A 219 11.13 -11.49 6.15
C LYS A 219 11.06 -10.11 5.50
N LYS A 220 12.02 -9.24 5.82
CA LYS A 220 12.16 -7.88 5.25
C LYS A 220 11.95 -7.82 3.74
N ASN A 221 12.47 -8.79 2.99
CA ASN A 221 12.42 -8.78 1.52
C ASN A 221 11.02 -9.09 0.94
N ALA A 222 10.07 -9.49 1.76
CA ALA A 222 8.68 -9.66 1.36
C ALA A 222 7.88 -8.34 1.40
N TYR A 223 8.46 -7.28 1.99
CA TYR A 223 7.84 -5.97 2.04
C TYR A 223 8.34 -5.06 0.92
N CYS A 224 7.46 -4.24 0.37
CA CYS A 224 7.75 -3.26 -0.68
C CYS A 224 7.61 -1.84 -0.13
N THR A 225 8.14 -0.84 -0.81
CA THR A 225 7.92 0.60 -0.61
C THR A 225 7.70 1.02 0.85
N ALA A 226 6.54 1.56 1.20
CA ALA A 226 6.20 2.08 2.53
C ALA A 226 6.36 1.04 3.63
N GLU A 227 5.95 -0.18 3.38
CA GLU A 227 6.03 -1.30 4.31
C GLU A 227 7.47 -1.70 4.59
N ARG A 228 8.33 -1.72 3.57
CA ARG A 228 9.74 -2.03 3.75
C ARG A 228 10.46 -0.96 4.56
N VAL A 229 10.14 0.31 4.30
CA VAL A 229 10.65 1.43 5.12
C VAL A 229 10.19 1.27 6.55
N ALA A 230 8.90 1.00 6.79
CA ALA A 230 8.36 0.80 8.14
C ALA A 230 9.02 -0.38 8.85
N PHE A 231 9.23 -1.52 8.16
CA PHE A 231 9.96 -2.66 8.71
C PHE A 231 11.37 -2.28 9.16
N CYS A 232 12.13 -1.56 8.32
CA CYS A 232 13.45 -1.06 8.68
C CYS A 232 13.39 -0.10 9.89
N ASN A 233 12.35 0.72 9.95
CA ASN A 233 12.13 1.63 11.08
C ASN A 233 11.84 0.86 12.38
N PHE A 234 11.08 -0.24 12.35
CA PHE A 234 10.91 -1.11 13.53
C PHE A 234 12.23 -1.70 14.02
N VAL A 235 13.06 -2.23 13.10
CA VAL A 235 14.40 -2.75 13.43
C VAL A 235 15.27 -1.68 14.06
N ASN A 236 15.12 -0.42 13.64
CA ASN A 236 15.84 0.74 14.19
C ASN A 236 15.17 1.33 15.46
N GLY A 237 14.13 0.70 16.01
CA GLY A 237 13.50 1.07 17.27
C GLY A 237 12.38 2.11 17.15
N PHE A 238 11.97 2.53 15.96
CA PHE A 238 10.80 3.38 15.78
C PHE A 238 9.52 2.58 16.05
N LYS A 239 8.58 3.22 16.72
CA LYS A 239 7.26 2.64 17.02
C LYS A 239 6.18 3.29 16.16
N PRO A 240 5.07 2.59 15.88
CA PRO A 240 3.89 3.24 15.29
C PRO A 240 3.40 4.41 16.16
N PRO A 241 2.92 5.51 15.57
CA PRO A 241 2.83 5.78 14.13
C PRO A 241 4.10 6.36 13.51
N TYR A 242 5.17 6.61 14.26
CA TYR A 242 6.39 7.26 13.77
C TYR A 242 7.15 6.39 12.76
N SER A 243 7.00 5.06 12.85
CA SER A 243 7.53 4.11 11.85
C SER A 243 6.99 4.36 10.44
N ALA A 244 5.77 4.87 10.31
CA ALA A 244 5.16 5.23 9.04
C ALA A 244 5.72 6.53 8.45
N MET A 245 6.30 7.39 9.26
CA MET A 245 6.69 8.76 8.89
C MET A 245 8.18 8.91 8.62
N TYR A 246 9.03 8.23 9.42
CA TYR A 246 10.46 8.45 9.36
C TYR A 246 11.05 7.98 8.04
N LYS A 247 11.51 8.96 7.23
CA LYS A 247 12.16 8.72 5.92
C LYS A 247 11.37 7.81 4.99
N ASN A 248 10.04 7.94 5.01
CA ASN A 248 9.12 7.14 4.21
C ASN A 248 8.46 7.97 3.10
N PRO A 249 9.07 8.08 1.93
CA PRO A 249 8.53 8.85 0.81
C PRO A 249 7.26 8.24 0.21
N TYR A 250 6.93 7.00 0.57
CA TYR A 250 5.79 6.23 0.07
C TYR A 250 4.58 6.22 1.02
N ARG A 251 4.62 7.02 2.08
CA ARG A 251 3.67 6.99 3.22
C ARG A 251 2.18 7.17 2.88
N GLU A 252 1.85 7.68 1.71
CA GLU A 252 0.46 7.76 1.22
C GLU A 252 0.17 6.83 0.03
N TRP A 253 1.08 5.91 -0.31
CA TRP A 253 0.89 4.97 -1.40
C TRP A 253 -0.12 3.87 -1.05
N ILE A 254 -0.37 2.97 -2.02
CA ILE A 254 -1.48 2.01 -1.96
C ILE A 254 -1.23 0.78 -1.10
N GLY A 255 -0.03 0.53 -0.60
CA GLY A 255 0.34 -0.74 0.03
C GLY A 255 -0.53 -1.14 1.22
N ALA A 256 -1.11 -0.19 1.96
CA ALA A 256 -2.05 -0.52 3.01
C ALA A 256 -3.38 -1.09 2.49
N GLN A 257 -3.85 -0.68 1.32
CA GLN A 257 -5.15 -1.13 0.80
C GLN A 257 -5.22 -2.65 0.56
N ILE A 258 -4.11 -3.29 0.22
CA ILE A 258 -4.05 -4.72 -0.04
C ILE A 258 -4.16 -5.58 1.23
N ARG A 259 -4.12 -4.97 2.42
CA ARG A 259 -4.22 -5.65 3.72
C ARG A 259 -5.61 -5.57 4.34
N GLY A 260 -6.46 -4.63 3.92
CA GLY A 260 -7.75 -4.35 4.54
C GLY A 260 -8.79 -5.48 4.48
N ASP A 261 -8.61 -6.46 3.60
CA ASP A 261 -9.61 -7.49 3.30
C ASP A 261 -9.99 -8.31 4.53
N TYR A 262 -9.00 -8.80 5.27
CA TYR A 262 -9.24 -9.67 6.42
C TYR A 262 -10.08 -8.99 7.51
N TYR A 263 -9.85 -7.70 7.74
CA TYR A 263 -10.63 -6.92 8.71
C TYR A 263 -12.07 -6.76 8.26
N GLY A 264 -12.33 -6.69 6.97
CA GLY A 264 -13.70 -6.75 6.42
C GLY A 264 -14.37 -8.10 6.66
N TYR A 265 -13.63 -9.20 6.53
CA TYR A 265 -14.15 -10.56 6.69
C TYR A 265 -14.55 -10.88 8.14
N ILE A 266 -13.80 -10.39 9.12
CA ILE A 266 -14.04 -10.69 10.54
C ILE A 266 -15.05 -9.79 11.25
N PHE A 267 -15.48 -8.70 10.58
CA PHE A 267 -16.49 -7.77 11.08
C PHE A 267 -17.68 -7.61 10.11
N PRO A 268 -18.32 -8.70 9.65
CA PRO A 268 -19.41 -8.62 8.67
C PRO A 268 -20.58 -7.80 9.22
N GLY A 269 -21.00 -6.76 8.49
CA GLY A 269 -22.05 -5.83 8.88
C GLY A 269 -21.66 -4.80 9.95
N ASP A 270 -20.43 -4.80 10.41
CA ASP A 270 -19.89 -3.77 11.33
C ASP A 270 -18.73 -3.01 10.67
N PRO A 271 -19.02 -2.12 9.70
CA PRO A 271 -17.98 -1.40 8.98
C PRO A 271 -17.20 -0.41 9.86
N GLU A 272 -17.71 -0.06 11.02
CA GLU A 272 -17.00 0.79 11.97
C GLU A 272 -15.82 0.04 12.58
N LYS A 273 -16.07 -1.16 13.11
CA LYS A 273 -14.99 -1.99 13.68
C LYS A 273 -14.01 -2.46 12.62
N ALA A 274 -14.48 -2.77 11.40
CA ALA A 274 -13.62 -3.11 10.28
C ALA A 274 -12.65 -1.95 9.94
N ALA A 275 -13.17 -0.73 9.82
CA ALA A 275 -12.36 0.45 9.57
C ALA A 275 -11.40 0.79 10.72
N GLU A 276 -11.79 0.60 11.98
CA GLU A 276 -10.90 0.81 13.12
C GLU A 276 -9.77 -0.24 13.18
N ALA A 277 -10.05 -1.49 12.85
CA ALA A 277 -9.03 -2.53 12.75
C ALA A 277 -8.04 -2.21 11.63
N ALA A 278 -8.53 -1.86 10.45
CA ALA A 278 -7.71 -1.41 9.32
C ALA A 278 -6.87 -0.16 9.66
N PHE A 279 -7.43 0.80 10.41
CA PHE A 279 -6.65 1.94 10.89
C PHE A 279 -5.44 1.50 11.74
N ARG A 280 -5.63 0.55 12.66
CA ARG A 280 -4.52 0.06 13.50
C ARG A 280 -3.44 -0.62 12.70
N ASP A 281 -3.80 -1.34 11.65
CA ASP A 281 -2.87 -1.95 10.70
C ASP A 281 -2.18 -0.88 9.83
N ALA A 282 -2.94 -0.07 9.09
CA ALA A 282 -2.41 0.93 8.16
C ALA A 282 -1.41 1.89 8.82
N SER A 283 -1.69 2.32 10.05
CA SER A 283 -0.92 3.36 10.76
C SER A 283 0.53 2.96 11.11
N ILE A 284 0.90 1.70 10.94
CA ILE A 284 2.28 1.26 11.18
C ILE A 284 3.24 1.66 10.06
N SER A 285 2.71 1.85 8.83
CA SER A 285 3.47 2.06 7.60
C SER A 285 2.97 3.22 6.74
N HIS A 286 1.73 3.69 6.96
CA HIS A 286 1.09 4.72 6.15
C HIS A 286 0.50 5.85 7.00
N VAL A 287 0.20 6.96 6.30
CA VAL A 287 -0.48 8.13 6.85
C VAL A 287 -1.59 8.57 5.89
N LYS A 288 -2.50 9.44 6.33
CA LYS A 288 -3.51 10.11 5.51
C LYS A 288 -4.19 9.17 4.50
N ASN A 289 -4.02 9.41 3.17
CA ASN A 289 -4.70 8.64 2.13
C ASN A 289 -4.34 7.15 2.14
N GLY A 290 -3.13 6.77 2.55
CA GLY A 290 -2.76 5.37 2.73
C GLY A 290 -3.64 4.69 3.79
N ILE A 291 -3.84 5.34 4.94
CA ILE A 291 -4.75 4.87 6.00
C ILE A 291 -6.21 4.84 5.50
N TYR A 292 -6.67 5.91 4.86
CA TYR A 292 -8.06 6.00 4.41
C TYR A 292 -8.42 4.93 3.39
N GLY A 293 -7.47 4.55 2.53
CA GLY A 293 -7.64 3.51 1.53
C GLY A 293 -7.92 2.15 2.15
N GLU A 294 -7.14 1.73 3.14
CA GLU A 294 -7.35 0.47 3.85
C GLU A 294 -8.66 0.47 4.64
N MET A 295 -8.94 1.55 5.40
CA MET A 295 -10.21 1.72 6.11
C MET A 295 -11.42 1.61 5.17
N PHE A 296 -11.30 2.15 3.95
CA PHE A 296 -12.35 2.07 2.93
C PHE A 296 -12.57 0.63 2.48
N VAL A 297 -11.51 -0.11 2.16
CA VAL A 297 -11.58 -1.50 1.70
C VAL A 297 -12.22 -2.39 2.78
N ALA A 298 -11.71 -2.31 4.01
CA ALA A 298 -12.23 -3.10 5.11
C ALA A 298 -13.73 -2.81 5.39
N ALA A 299 -14.12 -1.53 5.41
CA ALA A 299 -15.52 -1.15 5.60
C ALA A 299 -16.41 -1.59 4.43
N ALA A 300 -15.93 -1.49 3.18
CA ALA A 300 -16.66 -1.94 2.00
C ALA A 300 -16.96 -3.43 2.04
N LEU A 301 -15.98 -4.25 2.38
CA LEU A 301 -16.13 -5.70 2.50
C LEU A 301 -17.04 -6.09 3.65
N ALA A 302 -16.93 -5.42 4.80
CA ALA A 302 -17.85 -5.62 5.92
C ALA A 302 -19.33 -5.33 5.55
N ILE A 303 -19.57 -4.32 4.72
CA ILE A 303 -20.91 -3.98 4.24
C ILE A 303 -21.36 -4.98 3.17
N ALA A 304 -20.49 -5.33 2.22
CA ALA A 304 -20.78 -6.27 1.13
C ALA A 304 -21.16 -7.66 1.64
N ALA A 305 -20.65 -8.06 2.80
CA ALA A 305 -21.09 -9.29 3.46
C ALA A 305 -22.61 -9.33 3.75
N CYS A 306 -23.27 -8.16 3.86
CA CYS A 306 -24.65 -8.02 4.31
C CYS A 306 -25.62 -7.46 3.27
N THR A 307 -25.13 -6.98 2.12
CA THR A 307 -25.95 -6.39 1.05
C THR A 307 -25.27 -6.48 -0.30
N ASP A 308 -26.06 -6.64 -1.35
CA ASP A 308 -25.60 -6.58 -2.75
C ASP A 308 -25.80 -5.17 -3.35
N ASN A 309 -26.27 -4.20 -2.56
CA ASN A 309 -26.47 -2.83 -3.02
C ASN A 309 -25.12 -2.08 -3.09
N MET A 310 -24.57 -1.97 -4.28
CA MET A 310 -23.28 -1.30 -4.53
C MET A 310 -23.26 0.16 -4.03
N THR A 311 -24.38 0.86 -4.11
CA THR A 311 -24.48 2.25 -3.61
C THR A 311 -24.30 2.33 -2.10
N ASP A 312 -24.92 1.41 -1.35
CA ASP A 312 -24.78 1.34 0.10
C ASP A 312 -23.36 0.92 0.50
N ILE A 313 -22.76 -0.03 -0.22
CA ILE A 313 -21.38 -0.46 -0.01
C ILE A 313 -20.42 0.74 -0.17
N LEU A 314 -20.44 1.40 -1.32
CA LEU A 314 -19.53 2.50 -1.62
C LEU A 314 -19.72 3.72 -0.72
N ARG A 315 -20.98 4.13 -0.48
CA ARG A 315 -21.28 5.27 0.40
C ARG A 315 -20.97 4.96 1.86
N GLY A 316 -21.36 3.77 2.32
CA GLY A 316 -21.10 3.34 3.68
C GLY A 316 -19.61 3.28 4.00
N ALA A 317 -18.81 2.71 3.09
CA ALA A 317 -17.36 2.62 3.22
C ALA A 317 -16.69 4.00 3.14
N GLY A 318 -17.06 4.84 2.18
CA GLY A 318 -16.52 6.19 2.03
C GLY A 318 -16.74 7.09 3.24
N LEU A 319 -17.79 6.82 4.01
CA LEU A 319 -18.09 7.57 5.23
C LEU A 319 -17.37 7.02 6.47
N ARG A 320 -16.88 5.79 6.43
CA ARG A 320 -16.06 5.20 7.51
C ARG A 320 -14.56 5.50 7.33
N SER A 321 -14.10 5.66 6.09
CA SER A 321 -12.78 6.18 5.82
C SER A 321 -12.77 7.70 5.96
N ARG A 322 -12.81 8.43 4.91
CA ARG A 322 -12.96 9.90 4.93
C ARG A 322 -13.59 10.42 3.64
N ASN A 323 -14.91 10.48 3.58
CA ASN A 323 -15.68 11.26 2.59
C ASN A 323 -15.02 11.51 1.23
N PHE A 324 -14.61 10.47 0.49
CA PHE A 324 -14.13 10.58 -0.89
C PHE A 324 -12.97 11.59 -1.14
N ALA A 325 -12.29 12.11 -0.11
CA ALA A 325 -11.11 12.95 -0.32
C ALA A 325 -10.05 12.18 -1.13
N PHE A 326 -9.92 10.89 -0.87
CA PHE A 326 -9.17 9.92 -1.63
C PHE A 326 -9.54 9.91 -3.13
N LEU A 327 -10.83 9.95 -3.47
CA LEU A 327 -11.29 10.00 -4.86
C LEU A 327 -11.13 11.39 -5.49
N ARG A 328 -11.06 12.47 -4.69
CA ARG A 328 -10.92 13.83 -5.21
C ARG A 328 -9.50 14.20 -5.62
N ARG A 329 -8.47 13.60 -5.00
CA ARG A 329 -7.08 13.77 -5.43
C ARG A 329 -6.73 12.97 -6.68
N GLY A 330 -7.63 12.05 -7.10
CA GLY A 330 -7.28 10.99 -8.04
C GLY A 330 -6.31 10.00 -7.41
N PHE A 331 -6.23 8.82 -7.94
CA PHE A 331 -5.28 7.80 -7.51
C PHE A 331 -3.84 8.30 -7.76
N VAL A 332 -3.24 8.98 -6.78
CA VAL A 332 -1.88 9.52 -6.91
C VAL A 332 -0.88 8.38 -7.11
N GLY A 333 -1.14 7.20 -6.53
CA GLY A 333 -0.29 6.01 -6.70
C GLY A 333 -0.13 5.52 -8.15
N TYR A 334 -1.08 5.80 -9.05
CA TYR A 334 -0.98 5.40 -10.46
C TYR A 334 -0.20 6.36 -11.35
N ARG A 335 0.24 7.52 -10.85
CA ARG A 335 1.04 8.47 -11.62
C ARG A 335 2.53 8.13 -11.69
N TYR A 336 3.01 7.17 -10.90
CA TYR A 336 4.44 6.97 -10.67
C TYR A 336 4.94 5.52 -10.83
N VAL A 337 4.11 4.63 -11.41
CA VAL A 337 4.56 3.31 -11.81
C VAL A 337 4.85 3.28 -13.31
#